data_f2ca385c64526560b3c6802a554d6bf3
#
_entry.id   f2ca385c64526560b3c6802a554d6bf3
#
_cell.length_a   1.000
_cell.length_b   1.000
_cell.length_c   1.000
_cell.angle_alpha   90.00
_cell.angle_beta   90.00
_cell.angle_gamma   90.00
#
_symmetry.space_group_name_H-M   'P 1'
#
loop_
_entity.id
_entity.type
_entity.pdbx_description
1 polymer ?
#
loop_
_entity_poly.entity_id
_entity_poly.type
_entity_poly.pdbx_seq_one_letter_code
_entity_poly.pdbx_strand_id
1 'polypeptide(L)'
;MILKENSDLNLDLVFKLSKTIPLIKNQLNKEDSLIFQSFFWEKVFLSWIKVMKNQSKVSFSNKIFNKKLFSLSFEIIDNHEIAILNQRWLNKTGSTDVLSFPIIIEKDLTESFEVVELGDLFISLEMAIVQSLEYGHSVKKEMLWLASHGFLHLLGWDHNNDKELNSMLNFQEYLISELD
;
A
#
# COMPACT_ATOMS: atom_id res chain seq x y z
N MET A 1 -17.75 30.98 6.96
CA MET A 1 -16.30 30.81 6.93
C MET A 1 -16.06 29.50 6.18
N ILE A 2 -15.84 29.58 4.86
CA ILE A 2 -15.68 28.42 3.99
C ILE A 2 -14.30 27.87 4.27
N LEU A 3 -14.24 26.67 4.85
CA LEU A 3 -13.00 25.90 4.97
C LEU A 3 -12.47 25.66 3.56
N LYS A 4 -11.36 26.30 3.18
CA LYS A 4 -10.62 25.97 1.97
C LYS A 4 -10.23 24.49 2.08
N GLU A 5 -10.85 23.66 1.26
CA GLU A 5 -10.38 22.30 1.02
C GLU A 5 -8.89 22.35 0.71
N ASN A 6 -8.12 21.52 1.39
CA ASN A 6 -6.69 21.34 1.18
C ASN A 6 -6.46 20.64 -0.16
N SER A 7 -6.58 21.37 -1.26
CA SER A 7 -6.57 20.87 -2.64
C SER A 7 -5.16 20.60 -3.21
N ASP A 8 -4.13 20.54 -2.36
CA ASP A 8 -2.73 20.52 -2.82
C ASP A 8 -1.97 19.23 -2.47
N LEU A 9 -2.67 18.14 -2.08
CA LEU A 9 -2.00 16.86 -1.85
C LEU A 9 -1.91 16.10 -3.17
N ASN A 10 -0.68 15.74 -3.57
CA ASN A 10 -0.40 15.02 -4.81
C ASN A 10 0.37 13.74 -4.52
N LEU A 11 0.11 12.73 -5.33
CA LEU A 11 0.83 11.46 -5.33
C LEU A 11 1.34 11.18 -6.74
N ASP A 12 2.66 11.02 -6.85
CA ASP A 12 3.29 10.42 -8.03
C ASP A 12 3.30 8.90 -7.85
N LEU A 13 2.33 8.22 -8.48
CA LEU A 13 2.18 6.77 -8.40
C LEU A 13 2.77 6.10 -9.64
N VAL A 14 3.87 5.39 -9.47
CA VAL A 14 4.40 4.47 -10.47
C VAL A 14 3.69 3.13 -10.33
N PHE A 15 2.64 2.90 -11.14
CA PHE A 15 1.86 1.66 -11.12
C PHE A 15 2.26 0.73 -12.26
N LYS A 16 2.54 -0.54 -11.94
CA LYS A 16 2.91 -1.56 -12.92
C LYS A 16 2.16 -2.87 -12.70
N LEU A 17 2.00 -3.60 -13.79
CA LEU A 17 1.50 -4.97 -13.82
C LEU A 17 2.56 -5.87 -14.45
N SER A 18 2.84 -7.00 -13.83
CA SER A 18 3.66 -8.04 -14.45
C SER A 18 3.06 -8.50 -15.78
N LYS A 19 3.91 -8.98 -16.66
CA LYS A 19 3.53 -9.46 -18.01
C LYS A 19 2.55 -10.64 -17.99
N THR A 20 2.52 -11.40 -16.90
CA THR A 20 1.63 -12.57 -16.70
C THR A 20 0.23 -12.19 -16.24
N ILE A 21 0.07 -11.03 -15.58
CA ILE A 21 -1.20 -10.58 -15.00
C ILE A 21 -2.33 -10.44 -16.03
N PRO A 22 -2.12 -9.96 -17.28
CA PRO A 22 -3.19 -9.88 -18.28
C PRO A 22 -3.89 -11.21 -18.57
N LEU A 23 -3.21 -12.33 -18.37
CA LEU A 23 -3.79 -13.68 -18.56
C LEU A 23 -4.81 -14.02 -17.48
N ILE A 24 -4.61 -13.54 -16.27
CA ILE A 24 -5.48 -13.77 -15.10
C ILE A 24 -6.64 -12.77 -15.07
N LYS A 25 -6.43 -11.55 -15.55
CA LYS A 25 -7.41 -10.46 -15.54
C LYS A 25 -8.78 -10.87 -16.13
N ASN A 26 -8.79 -11.65 -17.19
CA ASN A 26 -10.01 -12.08 -17.87
C ASN A 26 -10.85 -13.07 -17.04
N GLN A 27 -10.33 -13.60 -15.93
CA GLN A 27 -11.01 -14.53 -15.05
C GLN A 27 -11.73 -13.82 -13.89
N LEU A 28 -11.45 -12.52 -13.69
CA LEU A 28 -12.04 -11.75 -12.61
C LEU A 28 -13.31 -11.01 -13.07
N ASN A 29 -14.23 -10.80 -12.14
CA ASN A 29 -15.44 -10.01 -12.39
C ASN A 29 -15.10 -8.52 -12.60
N LYS A 30 -16.10 -7.73 -13.03
CA LYS A 30 -15.92 -6.31 -13.35
C LYS A 30 -15.48 -5.46 -12.16
N GLU A 31 -15.98 -5.78 -10.97
CA GLU A 31 -15.64 -5.04 -9.75
C GLU A 31 -14.19 -5.31 -9.33
N ASP A 32 -13.77 -6.56 -9.31
CA ASP A 32 -12.40 -6.95 -9.02
C ASP A 32 -11.42 -6.42 -10.06
N SER A 33 -11.86 -6.21 -11.31
CA SER A 33 -11.00 -5.68 -12.38
C SER A 33 -10.53 -4.23 -12.17
N LEU A 34 -11.10 -3.49 -11.21
CA LEU A 34 -10.64 -2.15 -10.83
C LEU A 34 -9.21 -2.14 -10.32
N ILE A 35 -8.75 -3.24 -9.70
CA ILE A 35 -7.38 -3.35 -9.20
C ILE A 35 -6.29 -3.23 -10.29
N PHE A 36 -6.66 -3.38 -11.57
CA PHE A 36 -5.74 -3.21 -12.69
C PHE A 36 -5.68 -1.79 -13.24
N GLN A 37 -6.35 -0.84 -12.59
CA GLN A 37 -6.42 0.55 -13.02
C GLN A 37 -5.54 1.43 -12.13
N SER A 38 -4.57 2.14 -12.71
CA SER A 38 -3.70 3.04 -11.97
C SER A 38 -4.49 4.10 -11.18
N PHE A 39 -5.52 4.69 -11.79
CA PHE A 39 -6.33 5.72 -11.14
C PHE A 39 -7.06 5.22 -9.89
N PHE A 40 -7.40 3.92 -9.83
CA PHE A 40 -8.01 3.32 -8.65
C PHE A 40 -7.03 3.37 -7.47
N TRP A 41 -5.80 2.92 -7.68
CA TRP A 41 -4.77 2.92 -6.64
C TRP A 41 -4.29 4.32 -6.26
N GLU A 42 -4.22 5.22 -7.21
CA GLU A 42 -3.93 6.63 -6.93
C GLU A 42 -4.94 7.23 -5.94
N LYS A 43 -6.26 7.02 -6.17
CA LYS A 43 -7.31 7.44 -5.24
C LYS A 43 -7.19 6.77 -3.88
N VAL A 44 -6.93 5.47 -3.85
CA VAL A 44 -6.78 4.69 -2.61
C VAL A 44 -5.63 5.25 -1.77
N PHE A 45 -4.44 5.33 -2.32
CA PHE A 45 -3.26 5.82 -1.58
C PHE A 45 -3.38 7.29 -1.20
N LEU A 46 -3.93 8.14 -2.06
CA LEU A 46 -4.21 9.55 -1.70
C LEU A 46 -5.19 9.67 -0.53
N SER A 47 -6.25 8.85 -0.49
CA SER A 47 -7.17 8.79 0.65
C SER A 47 -6.43 8.40 1.92
N TRP A 48 -5.64 7.33 1.89
CA TRP A 48 -4.88 6.88 3.04
C TRP A 48 -3.84 7.89 3.52
N ILE A 49 -3.13 8.58 2.62
CA ILE A 49 -2.22 9.67 2.99
C ILE A 49 -2.99 10.82 3.68
N LYS A 50 -4.20 11.17 3.20
CA LYS A 50 -5.05 12.19 3.85
C LYS A 50 -5.46 11.77 5.26
N VAL A 51 -5.86 10.50 5.44
CA VAL A 51 -6.18 9.94 6.76
C VAL A 51 -4.97 10.06 7.68
N MET A 52 -3.78 9.64 7.23
CA MET A 52 -2.54 9.71 8.01
C MET A 52 -2.17 11.14 8.40
N LYS A 53 -2.35 12.12 7.51
CA LYS A 53 -2.13 13.55 7.81
C LYS A 53 -3.02 14.08 8.92
N ASN A 54 -4.24 13.59 9.01
CA ASN A 54 -5.23 14.05 9.98
C ASN A 54 -5.12 13.33 11.34
N GLN A 55 -4.36 12.25 11.42
CA GLN A 55 -4.16 11.47 12.63
C GLN A 55 -3.01 12.02 13.49
N SER A 56 -3.32 12.83 14.48
CA SER A 56 -2.35 13.41 15.42
C SER A 56 -1.64 12.38 16.33
N LYS A 57 -2.06 11.10 16.33
CA LYS A 57 -1.56 10.04 17.20
C LYS A 57 -0.57 9.07 16.54
N VAL A 58 -0.29 9.22 15.26
CA VAL A 58 0.65 8.34 14.58
C VAL A 58 2.07 8.77 14.93
N SER A 59 2.80 7.88 15.59
CA SER A 59 4.18 8.08 16.07
C SER A 59 5.19 8.32 14.93
N PHE A 60 4.76 8.13 13.70
CA PHE A 60 5.57 8.44 12.52
C PHE A 60 5.66 9.95 12.38
N SER A 61 6.88 10.45 12.32
CA SER A 61 7.22 11.87 12.34
C SER A 61 6.18 12.73 11.62
N ASN A 62 5.43 13.56 12.35
CA ASN A 62 4.49 14.56 11.84
C ASN A 62 5.09 15.45 10.71
N LYS A 63 6.42 15.47 10.58
CA LYS A 63 7.16 16.22 9.57
C LYS A 63 6.92 15.72 8.14
N ILE A 64 6.80 14.39 7.93
CA ILE A 64 6.55 13.81 6.59
C ILE A 64 5.18 14.24 6.09
N PHE A 65 4.16 14.17 6.94
CA PHE A 65 2.79 14.50 6.56
C PHE A 65 2.51 16.01 6.42
N ASN A 66 3.47 16.88 6.75
CA ASN A 66 3.40 18.30 6.40
C ASN A 66 3.72 18.57 4.92
N LYS A 67 4.28 17.60 4.21
CA LYS A 67 4.57 17.72 2.78
C LYS A 67 3.31 17.57 1.94
N LYS A 68 3.39 18.03 0.69
CA LYS A 68 2.27 18.04 -0.25
C LYS A 68 2.42 17.03 -1.38
N LEU A 69 3.64 16.62 -1.66
CA LEU A 69 3.95 15.70 -2.76
C LEU A 69 4.57 14.41 -2.20
N PHE A 70 3.95 13.29 -2.56
CA PHE A 70 4.40 11.95 -2.21
C PHE A 70 4.70 11.15 -3.47
N SER A 71 5.57 10.17 -3.37
CA SER A 71 5.91 9.25 -4.44
C SER A 71 5.83 7.81 -3.90
N LEU A 72 5.27 6.90 -4.70
CA LEU A 72 5.09 5.48 -4.37
C LEU A 72 5.20 4.64 -5.64
N SER A 73 5.99 3.57 -5.58
CA SER A 73 5.98 2.52 -6.59
C SER A 73 5.09 1.37 -6.11
N PHE A 74 4.12 0.97 -6.94
CA PHE A 74 3.23 -0.14 -6.64
C PHE A 74 3.14 -1.08 -7.84
N GLU A 75 3.44 -2.36 -7.61
CA GLU A 75 3.44 -3.36 -8.66
C GLU A 75 2.64 -4.61 -8.25
N ILE A 76 1.74 -5.04 -9.14
CA ILE A 76 1.03 -6.31 -9.02
C ILE A 76 1.79 -7.33 -9.86
N ILE A 77 2.30 -8.36 -9.20
CA ILE A 77 3.18 -9.39 -9.78
C ILE A 77 2.64 -10.79 -9.55
N ASP A 78 3.27 -11.77 -10.15
CA ASP A 78 2.94 -13.19 -9.95
C ASP A 78 3.75 -13.84 -8.82
N ASN A 79 3.40 -15.08 -8.48
CA ASN A 79 4.08 -15.85 -7.43
C ASN A 79 5.57 -16.10 -7.72
N HIS A 80 5.94 -16.23 -8.99
CA HIS A 80 7.33 -16.46 -9.35
C HIS A 80 8.18 -15.22 -9.13
N GLU A 81 7.68 -14.06 -9.55
CA GLU A 81 8.40 -12.79 -9.41
C GLU A 81 8.54 -12.39 -7.94
N ILE A 82 7.47 -12.52 -7.14
CA ILE A 82 7.55 -12.19 -5.71
C ILE A 82 8.45 -13.17 -4.94
N ALA A 83 8.53 -14.44 -5.35
CA ALA A 83 9.45 -15.41 -4.76
C ALA A 83 10.93 -15.03 -5.02
N ILE A 84 11.24 -14.51 -6.21
CA ILE A 84 12.58 -14.00 -6.53
C ILE A 84 12.93 -12.79 -5.64
N LEU A 85 11.99 -11.84 -5.48
CA LEU A 85 12.19 -10.68 -4.62
C LEU A 85 12.39 -11.08 -3.16
N ASN A 86 11.54 -12.00 -2.67
CA ASN A 86 11.60 -12.52 -1.30
C ASN A 86 12.97 -13.20 -1.00
N GLN A 87 13.44 -14.02 -1.95
CA GLN A 87 14.75 -14.65 -1.81
C GLN A 87 15.89 -13.63 -1.87
N ARG A 88 15.81 -12.68 -2.80
CA ARG A 88 16.89 -11.72 -3.04
C ARG A 88 17.07 -10.71 -1.90
N TRP A 89 15.98 -10.23 -1.35
CA TRP A 89 16.00 -9.11 -0.40
C TRP A 89 15.82 -9.54 1.06
N LEU A 90 15.06 -10.61 1.31
CA LEU A 90 14.77 -11.09 2.66
C LEU A 90 15.42 -12.44 2.97
N ASN A 91 16.11 -13.05 1.99
CA ASN A 91 16.73 -14.37 2.10
C ASN A 91 15.72 -15.48 2.52
N LYS A 92 14.44 -15.31 2.12
CA LYS A 92 13.36 -16.26 2.37
C LYS A 92 13.01 -17.00 1.09
N THR A 93 12.75 -18.31 1.19
CA THR A 93 12.35 -19.14 0.04
C THR A 93 10.83 -19.18 -0.09
N GLY A 94 10.35 -19.21 -1.36
CA GLY A 94 8.93 -19.28 -1.68
C GLY A 94 8.28 -17.94 -1.91
N SER A 95 7.05 -18.01 -2.44
CA SER A 95 6.20 -16.82 -2.65
C SER A 95 5.66 -16.30 -1.31
N THR A 96 5.33 -15.01 -1.30
CA THR A 96 4.58 -14.35 -0.24
C THR A 96 3.47 -13.54 -0.90
N ASP A 97 2.55 -13.02 -0.12
CA ASP A 97 1.42 -12.22 -0.59
C ASP A 97 1.82 -10.76 -0.87
N VAL A 98 2.60 -10.16 0.03
CA VAL A 98 3.01 -8.76 -0.05
C VAL A 98 4.47 -8.59 0.37
N LEU A 99 5.17 -7.67 -0.30
CA LEU A 99 6.49 -7.15 0.08
C LEU A 99 6.47 -5.64 0.02
N SER A 100 7.02 -5.01 1.04
CA SER A 100 7.21 -3.56 1.11
C SER A 100 8.65 -3.21 1.43
N PHE A 101 9.19 -2.26 0.68
CA PHE A 101 10.57 -1.77 0.82
C PHE A 101 10.52 -0.27 1.09
N PRO A 102 10.48 0.13 2.38
CA PRO A 102 10.42 1.54 2.74
C PRO A 102 11.73 2.25 2.39
N ILE A 103 11.63 3.48 1.87
CA ILE A 103 12.75 4.38 1.79
C ILE A 103 12.88 5.06 3.15
N ILE A 104 13.91 4.66 3.92
CA ILE A 104 14.19 5.27 5.21
C ILE A 104 14.77 6.65 4.98
N ILE A 105 13.94 7.67 5.15
CA ILE A 105 14.42 9.06 5.12
C ILE A 105 14.92 9.37 6.55
N GLU A 106 16.21 9.67 6.68
CA GLU A 106 16.76 10.15 7.95
C GLU A 106 15.99 11.40 8.41
N LYS A 107 15.63 11.45 9.69
CA LYS A 107 14.74 12.46 10.27
C LYS A 107 15.18 13.90 9.99
N ASP A 108 16.47 14.13 9.82
CA ASP A 108 17.05 15.47 9.62
C ASP A 108 17.04 15.91 8.16
N LEU A 109 16.87 15.00 7.20
CA LEU A 109 16.84 15.29 5.77
C LEU A 109 15.43 15.59 5.23
N THR A 110 14.38 15.25 5.98
CA THR A 110 12.98 15.42 5.53
C THR A 110 12.59 16.88 5.26
N GLU A 111 13.27 17.85 5.87
CA GLU A 111 12.99 19.27 5.66
C GLU A 111 13.46 19.77 4.28
N SER A 112 14.50 19.15 3.73
CA SER A 112 15.16 19.56 2.48
C SER A 112 14.48 19.06 1.21
N PHE A 113 13.63 18.01 1.30
CA PHE A 113 12.99 17.42 0.14
C PHE A 113 11.57 17.96 -0.07
N GLU A 114 11.22 18.27 -1.32
CA GLU A 114 9.86 18.65 -1.71
C GLU A 114 8.95 17.42 -1.83
N VAL A 115 9.51 16.26 -2.22
CA VAL A 115 8.83 14.99 -2.42
C VAL A 115 9.18 14.04 -1.29
N VAL A 116 8.18 13.35 -0.76
CA VAL A 116 8.35 12.23 0.18
C VAL A 116 8.24 10.92 -0.61
N GLU A 117 9.36 10.26 -0.80
CA GLU A 117 9.40 8.92 -1.38
C GLU A 117 9.05 7.89 -0.31
N LEU A 118 7.93 7.18 -0.50
CA LEU A 118 7.46 6.17 0.46
C LEU A 118 8.19 4.84 0.28
N GLY A 119 8.49 4.47 -0.96
CA GLY A 119 9.17 3.23 -1.32
C GLY A 119 8.42 2.38 -2.32
N ASP A 120 8.74 1.09 -2.33
CA ASP A 120 8.19 0.12 -3.28
C ASP A 120 7.26 -0.88 -2.57
N LEU A 121 6.12 -1.16 -3.19
CA LEU A 121 5.13 -2.13 -2.74
C LEU A 121 4.84 -3.14 -3.85
N PHE A 122 4.94 -4.43 -3.52
CA PHE A 122 4.67 -5.55 -4.42
C PHE A 122 3.61 -6.46 -3.82
N ILE A 123 2.61 -6.84 -4.62
CA ILE A 123 1.56 -7.79 -4.20
C ILE A 123 1.46 -8.91 -5.23
N SER A 124 1.44 -10.17 -4.75
CA SER A 124 1.12 -11.32 -5.58
C SER A 124 -0.37 -11.41 -5.82
N LEU A 125 -0.79 -11.28 -7.08
CA LEU A 125 -2.21 -11.45 -7.45
C LEU A 125 -2.70 -12.88 -7.18
N GLU A 126 -1.87 -13.89 -7.44
CA GLU A 126 -2.24 -15.29 -7.26
C GLU A 126 -2.46 -15.61 -5.78
N MET A 127 -1.61 -15.10 -4.87
CA MET A 127 -1.81 -15.24 -3.43
C MET A 127 -3.07 -14.51 -2.98
N ALA A 128 -3.29 -13.29 -3.46
CA ALA A 128 -4.50 -12.54 -3.14
C ALA A 128 -5.79 -13.26 -3.60
N ILE A 129 -5.78 -13.90 -4.77
CA ILE A 129 -6.91 -14.72 -5.23
C ILE A 129 -7.14 -15.91 -4.29
N VAL A 130 -6.09 -16.65 -3.91
CA VAL A 130 -6.20 -17.79 -2.99
C VAL A 130 -6.76 -17.35 -1.64
N GLN A 131 -6.19 -16.30 -1.04
CA GLN A 131 -6.63 -15.78 0.25
C GLN A 131 -8.07 -15.25 0.20
N SER A 132 -8.47 -14.58 -0.89
CA SER A 132 -9.84 -14.08 -1.06
C SER A 132 -10.88 -15.22 -1.04
N LEU A 133 -10.54 -16.37 -1.65
CA LEU A 133 -11.39 -17.57 -1.62
C LEU A 133 -11.43 -18.20 -0.23
N GLU A 134 -10.30 -18.27 0.47
CA GLU A 134 -10.22 -18.82 1.83
C GLU A 134 -11.02 -17.99 2.84
N TYR A 135 -10.98 -16.66 2.72
CA TYR A 135 -11.70 -15.74 3.62
C TYR A 135 -13.12 -15.37 3.14
N GLY A 136 -13.53 -15.84 1.96
CA GLY A 136 -14.91 -15.66 1.46
C GLY A 136 -15.27 -14.24 1.09
N HIS A 137 -14.32 -13.46 0.55
CA HIS A 137 -14.55 -12.09 0.08
C HIS A 137 -13.97 -11.86 -1.33
N SER A 138 -14.15 -10.64 -1.89
CA SER A 138 -13.70 -10.32 -3.24
C SER A 138 -12.16 -10.18 -3.32
N VAL A 139 -11.60 -10.43 -4.50
CA VAL A 139 -10.18 -10.21 -4.77
C VAL A 139 -9.82 -8.74 -4.55
N LYS A 140 -10.70 -7.81 -4.94
CA LYS A 140 -10.51 -6.37 -4.67
C LYS A 140 -10.35 -6.09 -3.17
N LYS A 141 -11.18 -6.71 -2.33
CA LYS A 141 -11.07 -6.53 -0.87
C LYS A 141 -9.75 -7.07 -0.33
N GLU A 142 -9.32 -8.23 -0.80
CA GLU A 142 -8.03 -8.80 -0.39
C GLU A 142 -6.86 -7.92 -0.84
N MET A 143 -6.87 -7.45 -2.08
CA MET A 143 -5.85 -6.54 -2.60
C MET A 143 -5.77 -5.23 -1.79
N LEU A 144 -6.91 -4.67 -1.38
CA LEU A 144 -6.95 -3.51 -0.49
C LEU A 144 -6.37 -3.83 0.89
N TRP A 145 -6.66 -5.02 1.41
CA TRP A 145 -6.13 -5.47 2.70
C TRP A 145 -4.61 -5.60 2.67
N LEU A 146 -4.06 -6.29 1.68
CA LEU A 146 -2.62 -6.46 1.49
C LEU A 146 -1.92 -5.13 1.20
N ALA A 147 -2.53 -4.27 0.36
CA ALA A 147 -1.99 -2.95 0.07
C ALA A 147 -1.95 -2.04 1.30
N SER A 148 -3.00 -2.06 2.15
CA SER A 148 -3.01 -1.27 3.38
C SER A 148 -1.96 -1.75 4.38
N HIS A 149 -1.74 -3.07 4.49
CA HIS A 149 -0.69 -3.65 5.31
C HIS A 149 0.69 -3.19 4.85
N GLY A 150 1.01 -3.38 3.59
CA GLY A 150 2.29 -2.97 3.02
C GLY A 150 2.51 -1.46 3.07
N PHE A 151 1.46 -0.65 2.85
CA PHE A 151 1.50 0.79 2.99
C PHE A 151 1.87 1.24 4.41
N LEU A 152 1.32 0.60 5.44
CA LEU A 152 1.69 0.89 6.82
C LEU A 152 3.15 0.52 7.11
N HIS A 153 3.66 -0.58 6.55
CA HIS A 153 5.08 -0.91 6.64
C HIS A 153 5.96 0.13 5.94
N LEU A 154 5.57 0.67 4.78
CA LEU A 154 6.29 1.77 4.13
C LEU A 154 6.36 3.01 5.02
N LEU A 155 5.35 3.22 5.85
CA LEU A 155 5.31 4.30 6.85
C LEU A 155 6.02 3.94 8.16
N GLY A 156 6.72 2.80 8.23
CA GLY A 156 7.50 2.37 9.38
C GLY A 156 6.70 1.73 10.51
N TRP A 157 5.46 1.33 10.26
CA TRP A 157 4.76 0.46 11.19
C TRP A 157 5.39 -0.93 11.17
N ASP A 158 5.49 -1.52 12.36
CA ASP A 158 5.95 -2.89 12.54
C ASP A 158 5.10 -3.57 13.61
N HIS A 159 5.15 -4.90 13.68
CA HIS A 159 4.37 -5.69 14.62
C HIS A 159 5.21 -6.83 15.20
N ASN A 160 5.97 -6.51 16.25
CA ASN A 160 6.85 -7.47 16.93
C ASN A 160 6.13 -8.31 18.00
N ASN A 161 4.86 -7.97 18.29
CA ASN A 161 4.02 -8.63 19.28
C ASN A 161 2.53 -8.51 18.92
N ASP A 162 1.68 -9.33 19.55
CA ASP A 162 0.24 -9.41 19.27
C ASP A 162 -0.49 -8.07 19.47
N LYS A 163 -0.05 -7.23 20.39
CA LYS A 163 -0.67 -5.93 20.64
C LYS A 163 -0.40 -4.96 19.50
N GLU A 164 0.82 -4.94 18.99
CA GLU A 164 1.20 -4.13 17.82
C GLU A 164 0.50 -4.63 16.58
N LEU A 165 0.48 -5.96 16.37
CA LEU A 165 -0.26 -6.58 15.28
C LEU A 165 -1.74 -6.18 15.31
N ASN A 166 -2.43 -6.36 16.44
CA ASN A 166 -3.83 -6.00 16.58
C ASN A 166 -4.08 -4.50 16.32
N SER A 167 -3.18 -3.64 16.77
CA SER A 167 -3.27 -2.20 16.51
C SER A 167 -3.15 -1.90 15.01
N MET A 168 -2.24 -2.58 14.32
CA MET A 168 -2.06 -2.44 12.88
C MET A 168 -3.27 -2.95 12.10
N LEU A 169 -3.79 -4.14 12.44
CA LEU A 169 -4.97 -4.72 11.80
C LEU A 169 -6.22 -3.82 11.96
N ASN A 170 -6.46 -3.30 13.16
CA ASN A 170 -7.57 -2.35 13.40
C ASN A 170 -7.40 -1.08 12.56
N PHE A 171 -6.16 -0.62 12.39
CA PHE A 171 -5.92 0.57 11.60
C PHE A 171 -6.04 0.32 10.09
N GLN A 172 -5.70 -0.89 9.61
CA GLN A 172 -5.99 -1.32 8.23
C GLN A 172 -7.49 -1.31 7.95
N GLU A 173 -8.32 -1.87 8.84
CA GLU A 173 -9.78 -1.82 8.72
C GLU A 173 -10.28 -0.38 8.63
N TYR A 174 -9.76 0.50 9.47
CA TYR A 174 -10.10 1.92 9.44
C TYR A 174 -9.72 2.57 8.10
N LEU A 175 -8.49 2.35 7.60
CA LEU A 175 -8.06 2.89 6.30
C LEU A 175 -8.96 2.43 5.15
N ILE A 176 -9.39 1.16 5.17
CA ILE A 176 -10.27 0.61 4.14
C ILE A 176 -11.67 1.21 4.25
N SER A 177 -12.20 1.41 5.47
CA SER A 177 -13.52 2.01 5.68
C SER A 177 -13.62 3.49 5.24
N GLU A 178 -12.50 4.18 5.15
CA GLU A 178 -12.44 5.58 4.67
C GLU A 178 -12.42 5.70 3.12
N LEU A 179 -12.51 4.58 2.40
CA LEU A 179 -12.55 4.54 0.93
C LEU A 179 -13.97 4.60 0.34
N ASP A 180 -15.01 4.48 1.17
CA ASP A 180 -16.43 4.47 0.77
C ASP A 180 -16.99 5.88 0.49
#